data_9a487aac9f0511f84b376ff865edd29c
#
_entry.id   9a487aac9f0511f84b376ff865edd29c
#
_cell.length_a   1.000
_cell.length_b   1.000
_cell.length_c   1.000
_cell.angle_alpha   90.00
_cell.angle_beta   90.00
_cell.angle_gamma   90.00
#
_symmetry.space_group_name_H-M   'P 1'
#
loop_
_entity.id
_entity.type
_entity.pdbx_description
1 polymer ?
#
loop_
_entity_poly.entity_id
_entity_poly.type
_entity_poly.pdbx_seq_one_letter_code
_entity_poly.pdbx_strand_id
1 'polypeptide(L)'
;MAFDLADRLQTPVFVVTDLDMGMNDWVVDELEWDDSRKFDRGKVLDFEALEKMEEKFGRYHDVDGDGICYRTYPGAHPSKGAYFTRGTSHDEYARYSEDGEINATNLRRLVQKFKTASELVPDPEIILSDKKNCSGVIYYGSTSAAMIEARDMLKEEGIELDLMRVKAFPFNLDVWDFIEKHDYVYVVEQNRDSQMRTLLMAEGGISAEKLRSLVWFNGQPIEANFIAKKIREREPEKI
;
A
#
# COMPACT_ATOMS: atom_id res chain seq x y z
N MET A 1 -7.16 4.67 10.70
CA MET A 1 -6.09 3.90 10.02
C MET A 1 -4.97 4.79 9.49
N ALA A 2 -5.18 5.78 8.57
CA ALA A 2 -4.07 6.55 7.99
C ALA A 2 -3.20 7.29 9.02
N PHE A 3 -3.81 7.92 10.03
CA PHE A 3 -3.08 8.56 11.13
C PHE A 3 -2.30 7.55 11.99
N ASP A 4 -2.88 6.37 12.26
CA ASP A 4 -2.18 5.32 13.00
C ASP A 4 -0.98 4.79 12.20
N LEU A 5 -1.12 4.60 10.89
CA LEU A 5 0.00 4.22 10.01
C LEU A 5 1.09 5.29 9.98
N ALA A 6 0.72 6.58 9.91
CA ALA A 6 1.69 7.66 9.92
C ALA A 6 2.50 7.69 11.22
N ASP A 7 1.85 7.48 12.36
CA ASP A 7 2.50 7.40 13.67
C ASP A 7 3.35 6.13 13.83
N ARG A 8 2.80 4.96 13.45
CA ARG A 8 3.51 3.68 13.53
C ARG A 8 4.75 3.65 12.66
N LEU A 9 4.62 4.06 11.40
CA LEU A 9 5.71 4.07 10.42
C LEU A 9 6.62 5.30 10.55
N GLN A 10 6.20 6.33 11.30
CA GLN A 10 6.91 7.60 11.40
C GLN A 10 7.26 8.16 10.01
N THR A 11 6.25 8.20 9.13
CA THR A 11 6.37 8.65 7.75
C THR A 11 5.05 9.28 7.29
N PRO A 12 5.05 10.23 6.34
CA PRO A 12 3.82 10.72 5.74
C PRO A 12 3.01 9.58 5.11
N VAL A 13 1.70 9.62 5.29
CA VAL A 13 0.74 8.70 4.65
C VAL A 13 -0.22 9.55 3.81
N PHE A 14 -0.29 9.23 2.51
CA PHE A 14 -1.18 9.90 1.58
C PHE A 14 -2.46 9.08 1.41
N VAL A 15 -3.60 9.69 1.69
CA VAL A 15 -4.91 9.16 1.33
C VAL A 15 -5.30 9.77 -0.01
N VAL A 16 -5.40 8.94 -1.03
CA VAL A 16 -5.66 9.39 -2.39
C VAL A 16 -7.09 9.06 -2.77
N THR A 17 -7.79 10.04 -3.33
CA THR A 17 -9.12 9.89 -3.93
C THR A 17 -9.13 10.56 -5.29
N ASP A 18 -10.04 10.17 -6.16
CA ASP A 18 -10.27 10.83 -7.44
C ASP A 18 -11.56 11.66 -7.44
N LEU A 19 -11.82 12.35 -8.55
CA LEU A 19 -12.99 13.21 -8.68
C LEU A 19 -14.30 12.41 -8.69
N ASP A 20 -14.29 11.21 -9.26
CA ASP A 20 -15.46 10.34 -9.32
C ASP A 20 -15.90 9.92 -7.91
N MET A 21 -14.96 9.55 -7.05
CA MET A 21 -15.25 9.28 -5.65
C MET A 21 -15.63 10.54 -4.86
N GLY A 22 -14.95 11.66 -5.11
CA GLY A 22 -15.14 12.91 -4.35
C GLY A 22 -16.40 13.68 -4.69
N MET A 23 -16.97 13.49 -5.89
CA MET A 23 -18.19 14.15 -6.35
C MET A 23 -19.43 13.27 -6.29
N ASN A 24 -19.30 12.03 -5.88
CA ASN A 24 -20.41 11.09 -5.78
C ASN A 24 -21.05 11.16 -4.40
N ASP A 25 -22.36 11.48 -4.37
CA ASP A 25 -23.15 11.53 -3.16
C ASP A 25 -23.60 10.12 -2.75
N TRP A 26 -22.87 9.53 -1.82
CA TRP A 26 -23.17 8.20 -1.28
C TRP A 26 -24.22 8.28 -0.18
N VAL A 27 -25.22 7.40 -0.25
CA VAL A 27 -26.10 7.14 0.88
C VAL A 27 -25.38 6.23 1.86
N VAL A 28 -25.25 6.67 3.09
CA VAL A 28 -24.62 5.92 4.17
C VAL A 28 -25.53 5.88 5.38
N ASP A 29 -25.41 4.83 6.19
CA ASP A 29 -26.06 4.76 7.49
C ASP A 29 -25.51 5.81 8.45
N GLU A 30 -26.14 5.99 9.61
CA GLU A 30 -25.67 6.88 10.64
C GLU A 30 -24.23 6.53 11.04
N LEU A 31 -23.37 7.55 11.07
CA LEU A 31 -21.96 7.36 11.43
C LEU A 31 -21.85 7.10 12.94
N GLU A 32 -21.42 5.92 13.29
CA GLU A 32 -21.13 5.56 14.67
C GLU A 32 -19.78 6.16 15.09
N TRP A 33 -19.78 6.90 16.20
CA TRP A 33 -18.59 7.44 16.81
C TRP A 33 -18.22 6.64 18.06
N ASP A 34 -17.00 6.09 18.08
CA ASP A 34 -16.49 5.31 19.20
C ASP A 34 -15.45 6.12 20.01
N ASP A 35 -15.91 6.69 21.13
CA ASP A 35 -15.08 7.43 22.08
C ASP A 35 -14.05 6.53 22.81
N SER A 36 -14.26 5.21 22.80
CA SER A 36 -13.34 4.26 23.43
C SER A 36 -12.13 3.91 22.58
N ARG A 37 -12.14 4.29 21.29
CA ARG A 37 -11.08 4.00 20.35
C ARG A 37 -9.76 4.61 20.78
N LYS A 38 -8.75 3.77 20.94
CA LYS A 38 -7.37 4.20 21.18
C LYS A 38 -6.61 4.28 19.86
N PHE A 39 -5.92 5.40 19.66
CA PHE A 39 -5.04 5.57 18.53
C PHE A 39 -3.69 4.91 18.80
N ASP A 40 -3.18 4.18 17.80
CA ASP A 40 -1.87 3.56 17.85
C ASP A 40 -0.79 4.60 17.52
N ARG A 41 0.01 4.95 18.52
CA ARG A 41 1.10 5.92 18.39
C ARG A 41 2.43 5.28 17.97
N GLY A 42 2.45 3.97 17.75
CA GLY A 42 3.65 3.22 17.41
C GLY A 42 4.67 3.15 18.54
N LYS A 43 5.94 3.06 18.18
CA LYS A 43 7.07 2.85 19.12
C LYS A 43 7.43 4.13 19.87
N VAL A 44 6.66 4.45 20.92
CA VAL A 44 6.90 5.61 21.80
C VAL A 44 7.38 5.11 23.17
N LEU A 45 8.53 5.60 23.61
CA LEU A 45 9.05 5.32 24.96
C LEU A 45 8.43 6.32 25.96
N ASP A 46 7.81 5.78 26.98
CA ASP A 46 7.29 6.52 28.13
C ASP A 46 8.36 6.72 29.23
N PHE A 47 7.96 7.33 30.34
CA PHE A 47 8.84 7.57 31.47
C PHE A 47 9.45 6.28 32.02
N GLU A 48 8.63 5.24 32.20
CA GLU A 48 9.09 3.99 32.82
C GLU A 48 10.06 3.22 31.91
N ALA A 49 9.81 3.20 30.62
CA ALA A 49 10.71 2.60 29.63
C ALA A 49 12.06 3.32 29.60
N LEU A 50 12.04 4.65 29.61
CA LEU A 50 13.25 5.47 29.65
C LEU A 50 14.01 5.31 30.96
N GLU A 51 13.32 5.21 32.11
CA GLU A 51 13.98 5.01 33.41
C GLU A 51 14.75 3.69 33.45
N LYS A 52 14.16 2.61 32.92
CA LYS A 52 14.76 1.26 32.84
C LYS A 52 15.86 1.12 31.80
N MET A 53 15.96 2.07 30.87
CA MET A 53 16.95 2.01 29.81
C MET A 53 18.36 2.23 30.36
N GLU A 54 19.22 1.23 30.22
CA GLU A 54 20.62 1.28 30.61
C GLU A 54 21.51 1.97 29.56
N GLU A 55 21.17 1.73 28.26
CA GLU A 55 21.91 2.30 27.16
C GLU A 55 21.44 3.71 26.80
N LYS A 56 22.27 4.44 26.08
CA LYS A 56 21.91 5.76 25.57
C LYS A 56 20.79 5.67 24.55
N PHE A 57 19.75 6.46 24.69
CA PHE A 57 18.69 6.58 23.69
C PHE A 57 19.24 7.00 22.32
N GLY A 58 18.93 6.19 21.30
CA GLY A 58 19.23 6.44 19.89
C GLY A 58 17.95 6.68 19.10
N ARG A 59 17.69 7.92 18.67
CA ARG A 59 16.46 8.27 17.93
C ARG A 59 16.34 7.49 16.60
N TYR A 60 17.47 7.13 16.01
CA TYR A 60 17.52 6.43 14.73
C TYR A 60 18.17 5.06 14.84
N HIS A 61 18.28 4.56 16.08
CA HIS A 61 18.73 3.20 16.34
C HIS A 61 17.57 2.21 16.11
N ASP A 62 17.74 1.34 15.12
CA ASP A 62 16.77 0.28 14.78
C ASP A 62 17.04 -0.95 15.65
N VAL A 63 16.44 -0.96 16.83
CA VAL A 63 16.65 -2.02 17.83
C VAL A 63 16.02 -3.34 17.41
N ASP A 64 14.86 -3.27 16.75
CA ASP A 64 14.06 -4.45 16.40
C ASP A 64 14.38 -5.00 14.99
N GLY A 65 15.14 -4.26 14.18
CA GLY A 65 15.49 -4.64 12.82
C GLY A 65 14.37 -4.51 11.80
N ASP A 66 13.28 -3.82 12.16
CA ASP A 66 12.12 -3.59 11.28
C ASP A 66 12.16 -2.24 10.54
N GLY A 67 13.23 -1.47 10.72
CA GLY A 67 13.43 -0.15 10.13
C GLY A 67 12.72 0.99 10.85
N ILE A 68 11.92 0.71 11.91
CA ILE A 68 11.13 1.69 12.66
C ILE A 68 11.78 1.89 14.02
N CYS A 69 12.37 3.05 14.22
CA CYS A 69 13.07 3.37 15.46
C CYS A 69 12.11 3.84 16.56
N TYR A 70 12.49 3.63 17.82
CA TYR A 70 11.77 4.20 18.94
C TYR A 70 11.88 5.73 18.96
N ARG A 71 10.82 6.39 19.42
CA ARG A 71 10.77 7.84 19.62
C ARG A 71 10.31 8.21 21.02
N THR A 72 10.56 9.44 21.38
CA THR A 72 10.13 10.04 22.63
C THR A 72 9.36 11.32 22.36
N TYR A 73 8.53 11.75 23.30
CA TYR A 73 7.94 13.08 23.28
C TYR A 73 8.70 14.03 24.21
N PRO A 74 8.73 15.33 23.92
CA PRO A 74 9.29 16.32 24.82
C PRO A 74 8.64 16.22 26.20
N GLY A 75 9.48 16.18 27.25
CA GLY A 75 9.01 16.07 28.64
C GLY A 75 8.69 14.65 29.11
N ALA A 76 8.88 13.62 28.29
CA ALA A 76 8.67 12.23 28.69
C ALA A 76 9.57 11.80 29.87
N HIS A 77 10.79 12.36 29.99
CA HIS A 77 11.72 12.09 31.09
C HIS A 77 12.63 13.31 31.33
N PRO A 78 13.02 13.62 32.60
CA PRO A 78 13.79 14.82 32.91
C PRO A 78 15.23 14.83 32.37
N SER A 79 15.84 13.67 32.12
CA SER A 79 17.25 13.55 31.72
C SER A 79 17.53 12.55 30.59
N LYS A 80 16.56 11.74 30.21
CA LYS A 80 16.72 10.69 29.17
C LYS A 80 15.78 10.97 27.99
N GLY A 81 16.08 10.43 26.81
CA GLY A 81 15.24 10.46 25.62
C GLY A 81 15.27 11.78 24.83
N ALA A 82 15.95 12.79 25.30
CA ALA A 82 16.14 14.03 24.54
C ALA A 82 17.17 13.82 23.42
N TYR A 83 16.89 14.41 22.26
CA TYR A 83 17.80 14.39 21.10
C TYR A 83 17.67 15.70 20.32
N PHE A 84 18.70 15.99 19.53
CA PHE A 84 18.69 17.07 18.55
C PHE A 84 19.21 16.53 17.23
N THR A 85 18.48 16.77 16.17
CA THR A 85 18.89 16.36 14.81
C THR A 85 18.90 17.56 13.87
N ARG A 86 19.82 17.55 12.94
CA ARG A 86 19.92 18.53 11.85
C ARG A 86 20.59 17.89 10.63
N GLY A 87 20.44 18.54 9.49
CA GLY A 87 21.05 18.10 8.24
C GLY A 87 20.36 16.90 7.61
N THR A 88 20.92 16.46 6.49
CA THR A 88 20.34 15.39 5.66
C THR A 88 20.71 14.01 6.16
N SER A 89 21.92 13.86 6.73
CA SER A 89 22.39 12.59 7.28
C SER A 89 22.79 12.73 8.75
N HIS A 90 22.62 11.67 9.50
CA HIS A 90 22.88 11.60 10.94
C HIS A 90 23.14 10.14 11.35
N ASP A 91 23.85 9.96 12.45
CA ASP A 91 24.05 8.65 13.07
C ASP A 91 22.79 8.18 13.83
N GLU A 92 22.88 7.00 14.44
CA GLU A 92 21.81 6.39 15.23
C GLU A 92 21.38 7.24 16.45
N TYR A 93 22.28 8.10 16.93
CA TYR A 93 22.04 9.02 18.05
C TYR A 93 21.61 10.44 17.62
N ALA A 94 21.22 10.62 16.35
CA ALA A 94 20.83 11.89 15.76
C ALA A 94 21.96 12.92 15.60
N ARG A 95 23.22 12.53 15.68
CA ARG A 95 24.35 13.44 15.44
C ARG A 95 24.56 13.61 13.95
N TYR A 96 24.73 14.85 13.52
CA TYR A 96 25.04 15.15 12.12
C TYR A 96 26.31 14.39 11.66
N SER A 97 26.26 13.82 10.47
CA SER A 97 27.37 13.12 9.85
C SER A 97 27.35 13.27 8.33
N GLU A 98 28.52 13.42 7.74
CA GLU A 98 28.75 13.38 6.30
C GLU A 98 29.41 12.04 5.87
N ASP A 99 29.53 11.09 6.79
CA ASP A 99 30.08 9.78 6.52
C ASP A 99 29.17 8.97 5.58
N GLY A 100 29.78 8.45 4.49
CA GLY A 100 29.04 7.71 3.47
C GLY A 100 28.43 6.40 3.96
N GLU A 101 29.08 5.69 4.90
CA GLU A 101 28.56 4.43 5.45
C GLU A 101 27.39 4.69 6.41
N ILE A 102 27.42 5.76 7.17
CA ILE A 102 26.29 6.19 8.01
C ILE A 102 25.09 6.51 7.11
N ASN A 103 25.31 7.24 6.02
CA ASN A 103 24.24 7.53 5.06
C ASN A 103 23.68 6.26 4.42
N ALA A 104 24.55 5.34 3.98
CA ALA A 104 24.14 4.06 3.41
C ALA A 104 23.33 3.21 4.40
N THR A 105 23.72 3.22 5.68
CA THR A 105 23.00 2.52 6.75
C THR A 105 21.59 3.10 6.96
N ASN A 106 21.45 4.43 6.94
CA ASN A 106 20.13 5.07 6.99
C ASN A 106 19.24 4.66 5.81
N LEU A 107 19.79 4.63 4.60
CA LEU A 107 19.03 4.22 3.40
C LEU A 107 18.60 2.75 3.47
N ARG A 108 19.49 1.84 3.90
CA ARG A 108 19.13 0.41 4.12
C ARG A 108 18.02 0.27 5.15
N ARG A 109 18.09 1.03 6.27
CA ARG A 109 17.03 1.05 7.28
C ARG A 109 15.70 1.54 6.70
N LEU A 110 15.71 2.58 5.86
CA LEU A 110 14.49 3.04 5.20
C LEU A 110 13.90 2.00 4.24
N VAL A 111 14.74 1.27 3.50
CA VAL A 111 14.28 0.14 2.67
C VAL A 111 13.62 -0.93 3.55
N GLN A 112 14.23 -1.27 4.69
CA GLN A 112 13.62 -2.22 5.63
C GLN A 112 12.29 -1.71 6.17
N LYS A 113 12.19 -0.42 6.52
CA LYS A 113 10.90 0.19 6.94
C LYS A 113 9.81 0.04 5.88
N PHE A 114 10.12 0.18 4.59
CA PHE A 114 9.16 -0.03 3.51
C PHE A 114 8.70 -1.48 3.40
N LYS A 115 9.57 -2.44 3.66
CA LYS A 115 9.18 -3.87 3.74
C LYS A 115 8.22 -4.10 4.90
N THR A 116 8.52 -3.56 6.09
CA THR A 116 7.62 -3.61 7.24
C THR A 116 6.30 -2.91 6.95
N ALA A 117 6.32 -1.78 6.23
CA ALA A 117 5.10 -1.06 5.85
C ALA A 117 4.17 -1.91 4.97
N SER A 118 4.70 -2.76 4.10
CA SER A 118 3.88 -3.62 3.24
C SER A 118 3.03 -4.64 4.03
N GLU A 119 3.43 -4.96 5.26
CA GLU A 119 2.70 -5.85 6.17
C GLU A 119 1.66 -5.11 7.04
N LEU A 120 1.70 -3.77 7.04
CA LEU A 120 0.86 -2.93 7.90
C LEU A 120 -0.21 -2.13 7.14
N VAL A 121 -0.05 -1.97 5.84
CA VAL A 121 -1.03 -1.28 4.98
C VAL A 121 -2.28 -2.14 4.79
N PRO A 122 -3.42 -1.55 4.39
CA PRO A 122 -4.64 -2.31 4.11
C PRO A 122 -4.42 -3.42 3.08
N ASP A 123 -4.88 -4.62 3.44
CA ASP A 123 -4.88 -5.76 2.53
C ASP A 123 -5.74 -5.49 1.29
N PRO A 124 -5.37 -6.05 0.12
CA PRO A 124 -6.22 -6.01 -1.07
C PRO A 124 -7.52 -6.77 -0.82
N GLU A 125 -8.55 -6.42 -1.57
CA GLU A 125 -9.78 -7.20 -1.63
C GLU A 125 -9.66 -8.21 -2.76
N ILE A 126 -9.86 -9.51 -2.44
CA ILE A 126 -9.77 -10.59 -3.42
C ILE A 126 -11.13 -11.26 -3.55
N ILE A 127 -11.60 -11.41 -4.78
CA ILE A 127 -12.81 -12.15 -5.14
C ILE A 127 -12.38 -13.23 -6.11
N LEU A 128 -12.45 -14.48 -5.66
CA LEU A 128 -12.10 -15.64 -6.49
C LEU A 128 -13.32 -16.19 -7.21
N SER A 129 -13.10 -16.67 -8.42
CA SER A 129 -14.06 -17.45 -9.19
C SER A 129 -14.14 -18.88 -8.66
N ASP A 130 -15.28 -19.54 -8.90
CA ASP A 130 -15.45 -20.97 -8.65
C ASP A 130 -14.69 -21.85 -9.66
N LYS A 131 -14.29 -21.30 -10.80
CA LYS A 131 -13.50 -22.00 -11.82
C LYS A 131 -12.00 -21.90 -11.54
N LYS A 132 -11.32 -23.01 -11.72
CA LYS A 132 -9.86 -23.05 -11.72
C LYS A 132 -9.30 -22.52 -13.04
N ASN A 133 -8.10 -21.92 -13.00
CA ASN A 133 -7.37 -21.42 -14.17
C ASN A 133 -8.13 -20.32 -14.94
N CYS A 134 -8.77 -19.42 -14.24
CA CYS A 134 -9.30 -18.19 -14.82
C CYS A 134 -8.21 -17.11 -14.89
N SER A 135 -8.49 -16.04 -15.64
CA SER A 135 -7.60 -14.89 -15.72
C SER A 135 -7.74 -14.02 -14.47
N GLY A 136 -6.63 -13.47 -14.00
CA GLY A 136 -6.63 -12.50 -12.91
C GLY A 136 -6.86 -11.08 -13.41
N VAL A 137 -7.47 -10.24 -12.57
CA VAL A 137 -7.62 -8.79 -12.82
C VAL A 137 -7.23 -8.00 -11.59
N ILE A 138 -6.32 -7.05 -11.74
CA ILE A 138 -5.96 -6.07 -10.73
C ILE A 138 -6.55 -4.72 -11.10
N TYR A 139 -7.16 -4.05 -10.13
CA TYR A 139 -7.73 -2.71 -10.26
C TYR A 139 -7.68 -1.96 -8.93
N TYR A 140 -8.01 -0.66 -8.95
CA TYR A 140 -8.00 0.19 -7.75
C TYR A 140 -8.96 1.38 -7.88
N GLY A 141 -9.20 2.05 -6.76
CA GLY A 141 -9.95 3.30 -6.70
C GLY A 141 -11.39 3.17 -7.21
N SER A 142 -11.83 4.17 -7.96
CA SER A 142 -13.18 4.28 -8.52
C SER A 142 -13.50 3.27 -9.63
N THR A 143 -12.49 2.56 -10.15
CA THR A 143 -12.70 1.45 -11.11
C THR A 143 -13.55 0.32 -10.52
N SER A 144 -13.70 0.27 -9.19
CA SER A 144 -14.30 -0.85 -8.46
C SER A 144 -15.73 -1.17 -8.91
N ALA A 145 -16.61 -0.19 -8.99
CA ALA A 145 -18.02 -0.42 -9.38
C ALA A 145 -18.13 -0.99 -10.80
N ALA A 146 -17.45 -0.35 -11.76
CA ALA A 146 -17.43 -0.79 -13.15
C ALA A 146 -16.81 -2.19 -13.31
N MET A 147 -15.80 -2.53 -12.48
CA MET A 147 -15.15 -3.85 -12.56
C MET A 147 -16.07 -4.96 -12.07
N ILE A 148 -16.84 -4.74 -11.00
CA ILE A 148 -17.80 -5.72 -10.49
C ILE A 148 -18.90 -5.97 -11.52
N GLU A 149 -19.47 -4.93 -12.10
CA GLU A 149 -20.46 -5.04 -13.17
C GLU A 149 -19.89 -5.77 -14.41
N ALA A 150 -18.68 -5.40 -14.85
CA ALA A 150 -18.01 -6.06 -15.98
C ALA A 150 -17.76 -7.55 -15.73
N ARG A 151 -17.39 -7.93 -14.50
CA ARG A 151 -17.25 -9.34 -14.11
C ARG A 151 -18.57 -10.10 -14.27
N ASP A 152 -19.67 -9.52 -13.79
CA ASP A 152 -20.98 -10.17 -13.83
C ASP A 152 -21.45 -10.34 -15.29
N MET A 153 -21.25 -9.34 -16.15
CA MET A 153 -21.50 -9.45 -17.59
C MET A 153 -20.69 -10.57 -18.25
N LEU A 154 -19.39 -10.66 -17.94
CA LEU A 154 -18.51 -11.69 -18.50
C LEU A 154 -18.86 -13.08 -17.98
N LYS A 155 -19.28 -13.19 -16.72
CA LYS A 155 -19.72 -14.45 -16.12
C LYS A 155 -20.96 -15.02 -16.81
N GLU A 156 -21.93 -14.16 -17.21
CA GLU A 156 -23.09 -14.58 -18.01
C GLU A 156 -22.68 -15.17 -19.36
N GLU A 157 -21.54 -14.75 -19.91
CA GLU A 157 -20.95 -15.27 -21.15
C GLU A 157 -20.01 -16.48 -20.92
N GLY A 158 -19.87 -16.94 -19.66
CA GLY A 158 -19.03 -18.08 -19.29
C GLY A 158 -17.55 -17.73 -19.11
N ILE A 159 -17.17 -16.46 -19.14
CA ILE A 159 -15.82 -15.97 -18.85
C ILE A 159 -15.72 -15.63 -17.36
N GLU A 160 -14.95 -16.43 -16.63
CA GLU A 160 -14.75 -16.25 -15.19
C GLU A 160 -13.41 -15.56 -14.92
N LEU A 161 -13.40 -14.68 -13.93
CA LEU A 161 -12.24 -13.88 -13.56
C LEU A 161 -12.01 -13.92 -12.05
N ASP A 162 -10.76 -14.02 -11.64
CA ASP A 162 -10.35 -13.68 -10.29
C ASP A 162 -10.05 -12.19 -10.21
N LEU A 163 -10.58 -11.53 -9.20
CA LEU A 163 -10.44 -10.09 -9.03
C LEU A 163 -9.61 -9.75 -7.81
N MET A 164 -8.73 -8.76 -7.96
CA MET A 164 -8.01 -8.14 -6.85
C MET A 164 -8.15 -6.63 -6.91
N ARG A 165 -8.70 -6.03 -5.86
CA ARG A 165 -8.70 -4.58 -5.65
C ARG A 165 -7.54 -4.18 -4.76
N VAL A 166 -6.53 -3.53 -5.32
CA VAL A 166 -5.43 -2.96 -4.56
C VAL A 166 -5.90 -1.71 -3.82
N LYS A 167 -5.58 -1.61 -2.52
CA LYS A 167 -6.00 -0.49 -1.65
C LYS A 167 -4.85 0.36 -1.15
N ALA A 168 -3.63 -0.13 -1.23
CA ALA A 168 -2.48 0.57 -0.66
C ALA A 168 -1.16 0.22 -1.37
N PHE A 169 -0.17 1.07 -1.14
CA PHE A 169 1.25 0.89 -1.46
C PHE A 169 2.07 1.24 -0.20
N PRO A 170 3.14 0.50 0.13
CA PRO A 170 3.76 -0.61 -0.61
C PRO A 170 2.85 -1.84 -0.75
N PHE A 171 3.05 -2.64 -1.81
CA PHE A 171 2.25 -3.83 -2.02
C PHE A 171 2.62 -4.92 -1.01
N ASN A 172 1.59 -5.59 -0.45
CA ASN A 172 1.79 -6.74 0.42
C ASN A 172 2.01 -8.05 -0.37
N LEU A 173 2.26 -9.14 0.35
CA LEU A 173 2.55 -10.44 -0.27
C LEU A 173 1.38 -10.98 -1.11
N ASP A 174 0.13 -10.71 -0.71
CA ASP A 174 -1.06 -11.19 -1.43
C ASP A 174 -1.09 -10.70 -2.89
N VAL A 175 -0.55 -9.49 -3.16
CA VAL A 175 -0.47 -8.96 -4.53
C VAL A 175 0.45 -9.82 -5.39
N TRP A 176 1.58 -10.22 -4.86
CA TRP A 176 2.56 -11.05 -5.57
C TRP A 176 2.05 -12.47 -5.76
N ASP A 177 1.48 -13.06 -4.72
CA ASP A 177 0.85 -14.40 -4.76
C ASP A 177 -0.29 -14.44 -5.77
N PHE A 178 -1.10 -13.38 -5.85
CA PHE A 178 -2.16 -13.29 -6.84
C PHE A 178 -1.59 -13.27 -8.26
N ILE A 179 -0.57 -12.46 -8.52
CA ILE A 179 0.04 -12.39 -9.85
C ILE A 179 0.68 -13.73 -10.22
N GLU A 180 1.34 -14.40 -9.27
CA GLU A 180 2.03 -15.67 -9.53
C GLU A 180 1.06 -16.79 -9.91
N LYS A 181 -0.09 -16.87 -9.24
CA LYS A 181 -1.13 -17.91 -9.46
C LYS A 181 -1.76 -17.90 -10.84
N HIS A 182 -1.71 -16.80 -11.56
CA HIS A 182 -2.34 -16.66 -12.87
C HIS A 182 -1.31 -16.71 -13.99
N ASP A 183 -1.66 -17.25 -15.14
CA ASP A 183 -0.80 -17.24 -16.34
C ASP A 183 -0.50 -15.78 -16.76
N TYR A 184 -1.52 -14.94 -16.70
CA TYR A 184 -1.43 -13.50 -16.89
C TYR A 184 -2.52 -12.77 -16.10
N VAL A 185 -2.29 -11.49 -15.84
CA VAL A 185 -3.20 -10.63 -15.07
C VAL A 185 -3.49 -9.35 -15.87
N TYR A 186 -4.75 -9.01 -16.01
CA TYR A 186 -5.16 -7.70 -16.50
C TYR A 186 -4.95 -6.65 -15.42
N VAL A 187 -4.40 -5.49 -15.79
CA VAL A 187 -4.31 -4.32 -14.91
C VAL A 187 -5.21 -3.24 -15.50
N VAL A 188 -6.33 -2.97 -14.81
CA VAL A 188 -7.35 -2.01 -15.25
C VAL A 188 -7.14 -0.69 -14.52
N GLU A 189 -6.86 0.37 -15.29
CA GLU A 189 -6.49 1.65 -14.72
C GLU A 189 -6.94 2.85 -15.54
N GLN A 190 -7.26 3.95 -14.85
CA GLN A 190 -7.76 5.17 -15.45
C GLN A 190 -6.63 6.18 -15.68
N ASN A 191 -5.60 5.76 -16.40
CA ASN A 191 -4.52 6.62 -16.89
C ASN A 191 -3.98 6.11 -18.24
N ARG A 192 -3.31 7.00 -18.99
CA ARG A 192 -2.76 6.69 -20.31
C ARG A 192 -1.54 5.77 -20.27
N ASP A 193 -0.74 5.88 -19.23
CA ASP A 193 0.64 5.42 -19.23
C ASP A 193 0.84 4.08 -18.50
N SER A 194 -0.24 3.39 -18.12
CA SER A 194 -0.19 2.11 -17.40
C SER A 194 0.69 2.18 -16.13
N GLN A 195 0.45 3.19 -15.30
CA GLN A 195 1.32 3.52 -14.17
C GLN A 195 1.31 2.42 -13.09
N MET A 196 0.14 1.86 -12.76
CA MET A 196 0.04 0.74 -11.81
C MET A 196 0.77 -0.49 -12.35
N ARG A 197 0.55 -0.85 -13.61
CA ARG A 197 1.28 -1.95 -14.24
C ARG A 197 2.79 -1.74 -14.16
N THR A 198 3.26 -0.53 -14.49
CA THR A 198 4.68 -0.18 -14.43
C THR A 198 5.22 -0.32 -13.01
N LEU A 199 4.45 0.13 -12.01
CA LEU A 199 4.85 0.01 -10.60
C LEU A 199 4.91 -1.46 -10.15
N LEU A 200 3.93 -2.28 -10.51
CA LEU A 200 3.94 -3.73 -10.23
C LEU A 200 5.15 -4.43 -10.85
N MET A 201 5.51 -4.07 -12.08
CA MET A 201 6.70 -4.61 -12.74
C MET A 201 7.99 -4.19 -12.03
N ALA A 202 8.10 -2.93 -11.64
CA ALA A 202 9.30 -2.38 -11.01
C ALA A 202 9.52 -2.96 -9.59
N GLU A 203 8.45 -3.03 -8.79
CA GLU A 203 8.53 -3.49 -7.40
C GLU A 203 8.64 -5.02 -7.28
N GLY A 204 7.91 -5.74 -8.12
CA GLY A 204 7.86 -7.21 -8.06
C GLY A 204 8.82 -7.91 -9.02
N GLY A 205 9.54 -7.19 -9.89
CA GLY A 205 10.37 -7.81 -10.92
C GLY A 205 9.55 -8.64 -11.94
N ILE A 206 8.26 -8.29 -12.11
CA ILE A 206 7.31 -9.04 -12.94
C ILE A 206 7.56 -8.76 -14.42
N SER A 207 7.55 -9.81 -15.25
CA SER A 207 7.73 -9.65 -16.70
C SER A 207 6.55 -8.92 -17.34
N ALA A 208 6.82 -8.16 -18.40
CA ALA A 208 5.81 -7.40 -19.14
C ALA A 208 4.71 -8.29 -19.75
N GLU A 209 5.03 -9.55 -20.05
CA GLU A 209 4.11 -10.52 -20.65
C GLU A 209 3.06 -11.02 -19.65
N LYS A 210 3.42 -11.04 -18.35
CA LYS A 210 2.55 -11.45 -17.26
C LYS A 210 1.42 -10.46 -16.99
N LEU A 211 1.64 -9.16 -17.25
CA LEU A 211 0.70 -8.08 -16.95
C LEU A 211 0.17 -7.43 -18.24
N ARG A 212 -1.13 -7.48 -18.44
CA ARG A 212 -1.83 -6.95 -19.62
C ARG A 212 -2.58 -5.67 -19.27
N SER A 213 -2.18 -4.52 -19.84
CA SER A 213 -2.85 -3.24 -19.60
C SER A 213 -4.23 -3.13 -20.21
N LEU A 214 -5.19 -2.64 -19.42
CA LEU A 214 -6.47 -2.08 -19.86
C LEU A 214 -6.56 -0.65 -19.35
N VAL A 215 -6.36 0.33 -20.23
CA VAL A 215 -6.29 1.74 -19.86
C VAL A 215 -7.47 2.53 -20.40
N TRP A 216 -7.99 3.43 -19.56
CA TRP A 216 -9.06 4.36 -19.87
C TRP A 216 -8.60 5.79 -19.52
N PHE A 217 -8.67 6.73 -20.45
CA PHE A 217 -8.11 8.07 -20.24
C PHE A 217 -8.82 9.16 -21.07
N ASN A 218 -10.13 9.01 -21.29
CA ASN A 218 -10.91 10.00 -22.04
C ASN A 218 -11.50 11.12 -21.17
N GLY A 219 -11.18 11.13 -19.86
CA GLY A 219 -11.67 12.14 -18.94
C GLY A 219 -13.03 11.85 -18.33
N GLN A 220 -13.63 10.70 -18.65
CA GLN A 220 -14.88 10.23 -18.06
C GLN A 220 -14.62 9.01 -17.17
N PRO A 221 -15.51 8.69 -16.20
CA PRO A 221 -15.44 7.45 -15.44
C PRO A 221 -15.37 6.23 -16.35
N ILE A 222 -14.63 5.20 -15.93
CA ILE A 222 -14.51 3.97 -16.73
C ILE A 222 -15.84 3.21 -16.73
N GLU A 223 -16.20 2.66 -17.89
CA GLU A 223 -17.45 1.93 -18.08
C GLU A 223 -17.26 0.42 -18.03
N ALA A 224 -18.21 -0.29 -17.40
CA ALA A 224 -18.23 -1.76 -17.32
C ALA A 224 -18.22 -2.40 -18.73
N ASN A 225 -18.99 -1.85 -19.64
CA ASN A 225 -19.03 -2.30 -21.05
C ASN A 225 -17.67 -2.23 -21.75
N PHE A 226 -16.88 -1.18 -21.46
CA PHE A 226 -15.52 -1.07 -22.01
C PHE A 226 -14.63 -2.17 -21.47
N ILE A 227 -14.63 -2.39 -20.15
CA ILE A 227 -13.82 -3.42 -19.50
C ILE A 227 -14.21 -4.80 -20.05
N ALA A 228 -15.49 -5.15 -20.02
CA ALA A 228 -15.98 -6.44 -20.50
C ALA A 228 -15.62 -6.69 -21.96
N LYS A 229 -15.81 -5.68 -22.83
CA LYS A 229 -15.43 -5.77 -24.26
C LYS A 229 -13.93 -6.03 -24.41
N LYS A 230 -13.07 -5.31 -23.67
CA LYS A 230 -11.61 -5.43 -23.81
C LYS A 230 -11.07 -6.76 -23.30
N ILE A 231 -11.67 -7.32 -22.25
CA ILE A 231 -11.31 -8.64 -21.76
C ILE A 231 -11.79 -9.70 -22.75
N ARG A 232 -13.04 -9.65 -23.20
CA ARG A 232 -13.60 -10.58 -24.21
C ARG A 232 -12.75 -10.65 -25.49
N GLU A 233 -12.29 -9.52 -26.00
CA GLU A 233 -11.43 -9.44 -27.20
C GLU A 233 -10.07 -10.15 -27.02
N ARG A 234 -9.65 -10.39 -25.78
CA ARG A 234 -8.32 -10.93 -25.42
C ARG A 234 -8.35 -12.32 -24.80
N GLU A 235 -9.49 -12.75 -24.28
CA GLU A 235 -9.67 -14.11 -23.85
C GLU A 235 -9.77 -15.02 -25.08
N PRO A 236 -8.97 -16.10 -25.15
CA PRO A 236 -9.13 -17.07 -26.22
C PRO A 236 -10.52 -17.69 -26.12
N GLU A 237 -11.21 -17.81 -27.26
CA GLU A 237 -12.42 -18.62 -27.35
C GLU A 237 -12.07 -20.03 -26.81
N LYS A 238 -12.58 -20.35 -25.63
CA LYS A 238 -12.48 -21.71 -25.09
C LYS A 238 -13.49 -22.54 -25.87
N ILE A 239 -13.03 -23.17 -27.00
CA ILE A 239 -13.73 -24.20 -27.73
C ILE A 239 -13.88 -25.43 -26.84
#